data_7aa69556c5e621705a627752d36bd908
#
_entry.id   7aa69556c5e621705a627752d36bd908
#
_cell.length_a   1.000
_cell.length_b   1.000
_cell.length_c   1.000
_cell.angle_alpha   90.00
_cell.angle_beta   90.00
_cell.angle_gamma   90.00
#
_symmetry.space_group_name_H-M   'P 1'
#
loop_
_entity.id
_entity.type
_entity.pdbx_description
1 polymer ?
#
loop_
_entity_poly.entity_id
_entity_poly.type
_entity_poly.pdbx_seq_one_letter_code
_entity_poly.pdbx_strand_id
1 'polypeptide(L)'
;LGKGNVSLLNEAQYDVVTIGNNEGITLVHEGLYHLYNEAKFDVVVGNLHALEQQNPSWLKPYTILTTSKGTTIGVIAATAQYEQFYRDLGWKVDEPRASVQRYVKQLRHEVDILVCLSHLGITEDELLAAECPELDVIFGAHTHHVFERGKEVNGVLLTGGGKFGQYIGHLTIVFNRDGGGVIKKEDELLELALLPAVPKEHEFIHQLHVQAKGILKEPLFQIYKTYTKEWFHYSPLSDLFAKMIIDYTDADIAMFNAGIFMKPLEKGYVTAADLHEMLPHPINL
;
A
#
# COMPACT_ATOMS: atom_id res chain seq x y z
N LEU A 1 0.94 11.62 9.25
CA LEU A 1 0.49 10.26 8.96
C LEU A 1 1.61 9.48 8.27
N GLY A 2 1.67 8.14 8.45
CA GLY A 2 2.60 7.25 7.76
C GLY A 2 4.05 7.18 8.28
N LYS A 3 4.60 8.20 8.92
CA LYS A 3 6.00 8.23 9.40
C LYS A 3 6.33 7.11 10.40
N GLY A 4 5.38 6.70 11.23
CA GLY A 4 5.56 5.56 12.12
C GLY A 4 5.82 4.25 11.36
N ASN A 5 5.13 4.04 10.24
CA ASN A 5 5.36 2.87 9.38
C ASN A 5 6.76 2.91 8.76
N VAL A 6 7.23 4.08 8.31
CA VAL A 6 8.60 4.23 7.77
C VAL A 6 9.64 3.85 8.82
N SER A 7 9.44 4.26 10.09
CA SER A 7 10.33 3.88 11.19
C SER A 7 10.35 2.36 11.41
N LEU A 8 9.17 1.71 11.43
CA LEU A 8 9.07 0.26 11.59
C LEU A 8 9.69 -0.51 10.41
N LEU A 9 9.51 -0.04 9.18
CA LEU A 9 10.15 -0.62 8.00
C LEU A 9 11.68 -0.49 8.05
N ASN A 10 12.18 0.65 8.54
CA ASN A 10 13.61 0.84 8.78
C ASN A 10 14.16 -0.14 9.84
N GLU A 11 13.43 -0.33 10.95
CA GLU A 11 13.80 -1.29 11.99
C GLU A 11 13.78 -2.73 11.50
N ALA A 12 12.79 -3.06 10.65
CA ALA A 12 12.67 -4.37 10.02
C ALA A 12 13.67 -4.60 8.86
N GLN A 13 14.49 -3.60 8.54
CA GLN A 13 15.53 -3.66 7.51
C GLN A 13 14.99 -4.05 6.12
N TYR A 14 13.89 -3.43 5.71
CA TYR A 14 13.41 -3.59 4.34
C TYR A 14 14.44 -3.06 3.34
N ASP A 15 14.60 -3.75 2.20
CA ASP A 15 15.47 -3.32 1.11
C ASP A 15 14.74 -2.42 0.11
N VAL A 16 13.50 -2.81 -0.27
CA VAL A 16 12.69 -2.10 -1.26
C VAL A 16 11.22 -2.17 -0.88
N VAL A 17 10.50 -1.08 -1.11
CA VAL A 17 9.04 -1.02 -1.00
C VAL A 17 8.45 -0.31 -2.22
N THR A 18 7.13 -0.48 -2.41
CA THR A 18 6.31 0.39 -3.26
C THR A 18 5.18 0.98 -2.46
N ILE A 19 4.48 1.99 -3.01
CA ILE A 19 3.29 2.56 -2.39
C ILE A 19 2.02 1.99 -3.03
N GLY A 20 0.97 1.91 -2.23
CA GLY A 20 -0.39 1.69 -2.70
C GLY A 20 -1.13 3.01 -2.95
N ASN A 21 -2.35 2.90 -3.48
CA ASN A 21 -3.24 4.04 -3.61
C ASN A 21 -3.59 4.66 -2.24
N ASN A 22 -3.56 3.89 -1.16
CA ASN A 22 -3.85 4.45 0.17
C ASN A 22 -2.82 5.50 0.60
N GLU A 23 -1.53 5.30 0.34
CA GLU A 23 -0.54 6.36 0.55
C GLU A 23 -0.72 7.48 -0.47
N GLY A 24 -0.92 7.12 -1.73
CA GLY A 24 -0.92 8.04 -2.87
C GLY A 24 -2.07 9.02 -2.89
N ILE A 25 -3.29 8.61 -2.49
CA ILE A 25 -4.50 9.43 -2.58
C ILE A 25 -5.13 9.78 -1.22
N THR A 26 -4.49 9.40 -0.12
CA THR A 26 -4.95 9.73 1.24
C THR A 26 -4.21 10.93 1.82
N LEU A 27 -2.94 11.05 1.50
CA LEU A 27 -2.09 12.12 2.01
C LEU A 27 -2.19 13.33 1.11
N VAL A 28 -2.28 14.51 1.72
CA VAL A 28 -2.08 15.77 0.99
C VAL A 28 -0.69 15.79 0.35
N HIS A 29 -0.50 16.57 -0.71
CA HIS A 29 0.73 16.62 -1.50
C HIS A 29 2.00 16.62 -0.64
N GLU A 30 2.14 17.60 0.26
CA GLU A 30 3.29 17.75 1.16
C GLU A 30 3.47 16.55 2.09
N GLY A 31 2.37 15.91 2.50
CA GLY A 31 2.39 14.71 3.35
C GLY A 31 3.07 13.54 2.65
N LEU A 32 2.70 13.27 1.41
CA LEU A 32 3.32 12.21 0.60
C LEU A 32 4.74 12.62 0.16
N TYR A 33 4.93 13.87 -0.28
CA TYR A 33 6.20 14.37 -0.77
C TYR A 33 7.34 14.19 0.25
N HIS A 34 7.04 14.31 1.54
CA HIS A 34 8.02 14.17 2.61
C HIS A 34 7.93 12.86 3.40
N LEU A 35 7.04 11.94 3.03
CA LEU A 35 6.77 10.73 3.79
C LEU A 35 8.01 9.86 4.00
N TYR A 36 8.77 9.66 2.93
CA TYR A 36 9.88 8.71 2.90
C TYR A 36 11.27 9.38 2.99
N ASN A 37 11.35 10.66 3.41
CA ASN A 37 12.64 11.36 3.52
C ASN A 37 13.64 10.66 4.47
N GLU A 38 13.13 9.92 5.46
CA GLU A 38 13.93 9.19 6.44
C GLU A 38 14.00 7.67 6.16
N ALA A 39 13.52 7.23 5.00
CA ALA A 39 13.58 5.83 4.60
C ALA A 39 15.04 5.40 4.39
N LYS A 40 15.39 4.23 4.95
CA LYS A 40 16.69 3.57 4.77
C LYS A 40 16.63 2.46 3.72
N PHE A 41 15.54 2.40 3.00
CA PHE A 41 15.22 1.46 1.93
C PHE A 41 14.83 2.22 0.67
N ASP A 42 14.84 1.54 -0.45
CA ASP A 42 14.40 2.13 -1.72
C ASP A 42 12.87 2.14 -1.82
N VAL A 43 12.32 3.28 -2.25
CA VAL A 43 10.89 3.39 -2.58
C VAL A 43 10.75 3.49 -4.09
N VAL A 44 10.20 2.44 -4.71
CA VAL A 44 10.08 2.32 -6.16
C VAL A 44 8.64 2.50 -6.60
N VAL A 45 8.38 3.46 -7.49
CA VAL A 45 7.08 3.67 -8.14
C VAL A 45 7.31 4.21 -9.54
N GLY A 46 7.26 3.34 -10.55
CA GLY A 46 7.63 3.67 -11.91
C GLY A 46 6.63 4.53 -12.69
N ASN A 47 5.40 4.65 -12.19
CA ASN A 47 4.32 5.38 -12.87
C ASN A 47 3.82 6.62 -12.12
N LEU A 48 4.48 7.06 -11.05
CA LEU A 48 4.08 8.23 -10.27
C LEU A 48 5.08 9.39 -10.44
N HIS A 49 4.56 10.61 -10.59
CA HIS A 49 5.35 11.83 -10.79
C HIS A 49 4.71 13.02 -10.08
N ALA A 50 5.51 13.92 -9.52
CA ALA A 50 5.02 15.21 -9.05
C ALA A 50 4.65 16.10 -10.25
N LEU A 51 3.51 16.86 -10.17
CA LEU A 51 3.03 17.68 -11.27
C LEU A 51 3.77 19.01 -11.40
N GLU A 52 3.94 19.73 -10.31
CA GLU A 52 4.39 21.13 -10.32
C GLU A 52 5.86 21.32 -9.90
N GLN A 53 6.53 20.25 -9.50
CA GLN A 53 7.91 20.28 -9.02
C GLN A 53 8.66 19.00 -9.38
N GLN A 54 9.96 18.96 -9.09
CA GLN A 54 10.74 17.74 -9.27
C GLN A 54 10.22 16.63 -8.34
N ASN A 55 10.32 15.38 -8.78
CA ASN A 55 10.02 14.23 -7.93
C ASN A 55 10.84 14.29 -6.64
N PRO A 56 10.27 13.91 -5.50
CA PRO A 56 11.04 13.79 -4.26
C PRO A 56 12.18 12.79 -4.44
N SER A 57 13.29 13.03 -3.76
CA SER A 57 14.53 12.24 -3.92
C SER A 57 14.38 10.75 -3.60
N TRP A 58 13.39 10.40 -2.79
CA TRP A 58 13.09 9.01 -2.46
C TRP A 58 12.34 8.26 -3.57
N LEU A 59 11.65 8.96 -4.47
CA LEU A 59 10.83 8.35 -5.52
C LEU A 59 11.71 7.85 -6.66
N LYS A 60 11.95 6.55 -6.68
CA LYS A 60 12.73 5.89 -7.72
C LYS A 60 11.82 5.23 -8.75
N PRO A 61 12.13 5.35 -10.04
CA PRO A 61 11.37 4.66 -11.09
C PRO A 61 11.62 3.14 -11.10
N TYR A 62 12.80 2.71 -10.69
CA TYR A 62 13.25 1.33 -10.50
C TYR A 62 14.48 1.32 -9.60
N THR A 63 14.90 0.15 -9.15
CA THR A 63 16.19 -0.04 -8.49
C THR A 63 16.81 -1.38 -8.88
N ILE A 64 18.12 -1.49 -8.72
CA ILE A 64 18.88 -2.73 -8.94
C ILE A 64 19.59 -3.08 -7.64
N LEU A 65 19.26 -4.24 -7.10
CA LEU A 65 19.91 -4.81 -5.94
C LEU A 65 20.98 -5.81 -6.38
N THR A 66 22.04 -5.91 -5.61
CA THR A 66 23.08 -6.92 -5.84
C THR A 66 23.24 -7.77 -4.59
N THR A 67 23.02 -9.06 -4.72
CA THR A 67 23.22 -10.01 -3.61
C THR A 67 24.70 -10.13 -3.25
N SER A 68 24.99 -10.64 -2.05
CA SER A 68 26.38 -10.91 -1.61
C SER A 68 27.16 -11.86 -2.54
N LYS A 69 26.43 -12.63 -3.36
CA LYS A 69 27.01 -13.52 -4.38
C LYS A 69 27.16 -12.85 -5.75
N GLY A 70 26.79 -11.56 -5.90
CA GLY A 70 26.90 -10.81 -7.13
C GLY A 70 25.75 -11.04 -8.13
N THR A 71 24.65 -11.71 -7.74
CA THR A 71 23.44 -11.79 -8.56
C THR A 71 22.71 -10.46 -8.53
N THR A 72 22.32 -9.93 -9.69
CA THR A 72 21.61 -8.66 -9.83
C THR A 72 20.11 -8.89 -9.94
N ILE A 73 19.34 -8.10 -9.17
CA ILE A 73 17.87 -8.15 -9.13
C ILE A 73 17.34 -6.76 -9.50
N GLY A 74 16.70 -6.66 -10.66
CA GLY A 74 15.97 -5.45 -11.06
C GLY A 74 14.60 -5.45 -10.39
N VAL A 75 14.25 -4.34 -9.75
CA VAL A 75 12.95 -4.13 -9.12
C VAL A 75 12.24 -2.98 -9.80
N ILE A 76 11.12 -3.28 -10.43
CA ILE A 76 10.18 -2.34 -11.02
C ILE A 76 8.94 -2.28 -10.12
N ALA A 77 8.20 -1.18 -10.13
CA ALA A 77 6.94 -1.11 -9.39
C ALA A 77 5.93 -0.17 -10.06
N ALA A 78 4.64 -0.44 -9.82
CA ALA A 78 3.57 0.43 -10.25
C ALA A 78 2.42 0.45 -9.23
N THR A 79 1.79 1.62 -9.08
CA THR A 79 0.58 1.84 -8.28
C THR A 79 -0.66 2.00 -9.17
N ALA A 80 -1.84 1.72 -8.61
CA ALA A 80 -3.11 1.81 -9.31
C ALA A 80 -3.40 3.23 -9.82
N GLN A 81 -3.95 3.32 -11.04
CA GLN A 81 -4.18 4.58 -11.73
C GLN A 81 -5.51 5.23 -11.33
N TYR A 82 -5.52 5.90 -10.18
CA TYR A 82 -6.65 6.78 -9.80
C TYR A 82 -6.38 8.21 -10.27
N GLU A 83 -6.36 8.43 -11.59
CA GLU A 83 -5.85 9.65 -12.26
C GLU A 83 -6.40 10.94 -11.66
N GLN A 84 -7.73 11.05 -11.50
CA GLN A 84 -8.36 12.27 -10.98
C GLN A 84 -7.89 12.59 -9.56
N PHE A 85 -7.91 11.58 -8.67
CA PHE A 85 -7.49 11.76 -7.28
C PHE A 85 -6.02 12.16 -7.16
N TYR A 86 -5.14 11.51 -7.91
CA TYR A 86 -3.73 11.88 -7.95
C TYR A 86 -3.52 13.31 -8.43
N ARG A 87 -4.23 13.70 -9.50
CA ARG A 87 -4.14 15.05 -10.08
C ARG A 87 -4.58 16.11 -9.07
N ASP A 88 -5.69 15.92 -8.38
CA ASP A 88 -6.24 16.85 -7.40
C ASP A 88 -5.30 17.01 -6.19
N LEU A 89 -4.46 16.00 -5.93
CA LEU A 89 -3.41 16.01 -4.92
C LEU A 89 -2.03 16.45 -5.44
N GLY A 90 -1.94 16.97 -6.67
CA GLY A 90 -0.69 17.48 -7.24
C GLY A 90 0.26 16.40 -7.77
N TRP A 91 -0.26 15.21 -8.08
CA TRP A 91 0.51 14.09 -8.64
C TRP A 91 -0.02 13.68 -10.01
N LYS A 92 0.85 13.16 -10.84
CA LYS A 92 0.51 12.49 -12.10
C LYS A 92 0.78 11.01 -11.98
N VAL A 93 -0.18 10.19 -12.36
CA VAL A 93 -0.01 8.74 -12.47
C VAL A 93 -0.16 8.33 -13.94
N ASP A 94 0.90 7.75 -14.49
CA ASP A 94 0.90 7.22 -15.86
C ASP A 94 0.18 5.87 -15.91
N GLU A 95 -0.18 5.43 -17.12
CA GLU A 95 -0.74 4.11 -17.35
C GLU A 95 0.26 3.04 -16.86
N PRO A 96 -0.16 2.17 -15.90
CA PRO A 96 0.78 1.33 -15.17
C PRO A 96 1.45 0.26 -16.02
N ARG A 97 0.70 -0.43 -16.90
CA ARG A 97 1.27 -1.50 -17.74
C ARG A 97 2.29 -0.96 -18.73
N ALA A 98 1.98 0.15 -19.40
CA ALA A 98 2.95 0.81 -20.30
C ALA A 98 4.21 1.26 -19.57
N SER A 99 4.06 1.74 -18.34
CA SER A 99 5.20 2.11 -17.50
C SER A 99 6.07 0.92 -17.14
N VAL A 100 5.46 -0.19 -16.70
CA VAL A 100 6.20 -1.43 -16.41
C VAL A 100 6.88 -1.98 -17.66
N GLN A 101 6.17 -2.07 -18.80
CA GLN A 101 6.74 -2.54 -20.08
C GLN A 101 7.98 -1.74 -20.50
N ARG A 102 7.94 -0.41 -20.29
CA ARG A 102 9.10 0.45 -20.57
C ARG A 102 10.33 0.04 -19.76
N TYR A 103 10.15 -0.19 -18.44
CA TYR A 103 11.25 -0.58 -17.57
C TYR A 103 11.67 -2.04 -17.75
N VAL A 104 10.75 -2.94 -18.11
CA VAL A 104 11.09 -4.32 -18.51
C VAL A 104 12.05 -4.29 -19.70
N LYS A 105 11.72 -3.56 -20.77
CA LYS A 105 12.59 -3.42 -21.96
C LYS A 105 13.95 -2.80 -21.62
N GLN A 106 13.98 -1.86 -20.69
CA GLN A 106 15.21 -1.22 -20.26
C GLN A 106 16.11 -2.15 -19.45
N LEU A 107 15.54 -2.89 -18.48
CA LEU A 107 16.32 -3.58 -17.46
C LEU A 107 16.59 -5.05 -17.76
N ARG A 108 15.77 -5.72 -18.58
CA ARG A 108 15.88 -7.18 -18.75
C ARG A 108 17.27 -7.67 -19.08
N HIS A 109 18.02 -6.91 -19.89
CA HIS A 109 19.38 -7.28 -20.31
C HIS A 109 20.48 -6.80 -19.35
N GLU A 110 20.11 -6.03 -18.31
CA GLU A 110 21.04 -5.46 -17.33
C GLU A 110 21.06 -6.26 -16.01
N VAL A 111 20.07 -7.17 -15.82
CA VAL A 111 19.89 -7.87 -14.55
C VAL A 111 19.67 -9.37 -14.76
N ASP A 112 20.05 -10.16 -13.75
CA ASP A 112 19.86 -11.61 -13.73
C ASP A 112 18.39 -11.97 -13.49
N ILE A 113 17.75 -11.30 -12.54
CA ILE A 113 16.36 -11.52 -12.12
C ILE A 113 15.62 -10.19 -12.22
N LEU A 114 14.40 -10.20 -12.76
CA LEU A 114 13.57 -9.02 -12.91
C LEU A 114 12.22 -9.22 -12.21
N VAL A 115 11.92 -8.41 -11.20
CA VAL A 115 10.70 -8.50 -10.42
C VAL A 115 9.88 -7.22 -10.48
N CYS A 116 8.55 -7.34 -10.33
CA CYS A 116 7.63 -6.22 -10.26
C CYS A 116 6.91 -6.22 -8.91
N LEU A 117 6.97 -5.12 -8.17
CA LEU A 117 6.10 -4.85 -7.03
C LEU A 117 4.82 -4.18 -7.55
N SER A 118 3.74 -4.91 -7.60
CA SER A 118 2.49 -4.46 -8.20
C SER A 118 1.44 -4.09 -7.15
N HIS A 119 1.00 -2.84 -7.16
CA HIS A 119 -0.20 -2.43 -6.44
C HIS A 119 -1.36 -2.15 -7.42
N LEU A 120 -1.60 -3.10 -8.34
CA LEU A 120 -2.58 -2.97 -9.42
C LEU A 120 -3.81 -3.87 -9.22
N GLY A 121 -3.62 -4.98 -8.53
CA GLY A 121 -4.62 -6.02 -8.33
C GLY A 121 -4.53 -7.16 -9.34
N ILE A 122 -5.11 -8.30 -8.98
CA ILE A 122 -4.89 -9.58 -9.65
C ILE A 122 -5.20 -9.57 -11.15
N THR A 123 -6.26 -8.88 -11.57
CA THR A 123 -6.63 -8.82 -12.98
C THR A 123 -5.55 -8.12 -13.82
N GLU A 124 -5.03 -7.00 -13.32
CA GLU A 124 -3.94 -6.27 -13.98
C GLU A 124 -2.63 -7.04 -13.90
N ASP A 125 -2.37 -7.73 -12.79
CA ASP A 125 -1.17 -8.57 -12.61
C ASP A 125 -1.15 -9.74 -13.63
N GLU A 126 -2.29 -10.38 -13.88
CA GLU A 126 -2.42 -11.44 -14.89
C GLU A 126 -2.21 -10.91 -16.33
N LEU A 127 -2.77 -9.73 -16.63
CA LEU A 127 -2.55 -9.07 -17.92
C LEU A 127 -1.09 -8.67 -18.10
N LEU A 128 -0.48 -8.12 -17.06
CA LEU A 128 0.92 -7.73 -17.07
C LEU A 128 1.84 -8.94 -17.27
N ALA A 129 1.59 -10.06 -16.60
CA ALA A 129 2.33 -11.31 -16.80
C ALA A 129 2.18 -11.85 -18.22
N ALA A 130 1.00 -11.69 -18.83
CA ALA A 130 0.76 -12.10 -20.21
C ALA A 130 1.49 -11.21 -21.23
N GLU A 131 1.60 -9.91 -20.95
CA GLU A 131 2.22 -8.90 -21.82
C GLU A 131 3.73 -8.77 -21.62
N CYS A 132 4.25 -9.15 -20.46
CA CYS A 132 5.67 -9.04 -20.07
C CYS A 132 6.24 -10.39 -19.58
N PRO A 133 6.35 -11.41 -20.45
CA PRO A 133 6.90 -12.72 -20.07
C PRO A 133 8.38 -12.66 -19.66
N GLU A 134 9.04 -11.53 -19.85
CA GLU A 134 10.41 -11.26 -19.40
C GLU A 134 10.52 -10.99 -17.90
N LEU A 135 9.41 -10.72 -17.22
CA LEU A 135 9.36 -10.68 -15.76
C LEU A 135 9.51 -12.09 -15.18
N ASP A 136 10.28 -12.20 -14.12
CA ASP A 136 10.40 -13.48 -13.41
C ASP A 136 9.30 -13.63 -12.37
N VAL A 137 8.98 -12.54 -11.64
CA VAL A 137 7.99 -12.55 -10.54
C VAL A 137 7.23 -11.23 -10.49
N ILE A 138 5.93 -11.30 -10.18
CA ILE A 138 5.09 -10.17 -9.77
C ILE A 138 4.64 -10.38 -8.32
N PHE A 139 5.04 -9.48 -7.43
CA PHE A 139 4.52 -9.40 -6.07
C PHE A 139 3.25 -8.57 -6.09
N GLY A 140 2.09 -9.25 -6.09
CA GLY A 140 0.78 -8.65 -6.24
C GLY A 140 0.20 -8.14 -4.93
N ALA A 141 -0.50 -7.00 -5.00
CA ALA A 141 -1.22 -6.39 -3.88
C ALA A 141 -2.57 -5.82 -4.33
N HIS A 142 -3.12 -4.82 -3.62
CA HIS A 142 -4.36 -4.09 -3.88
C HIS A 142 -5.65 -4.91 -3.69
N THR A 143 -5.81 -6.04 -4.35
CA THR A 143 -7.02 -6.89 -4.25
C THR A 143 -6.94 -7.97 -3.16
N HIS A 144 -5.84 -7.98 -2.38
CA HIS A 144 -5.63 -8.83 -1.21
C HIS A 144 -5.76 -10.33 -1.46
N HIS A 145 -5.38 -10.80 -2.63
CA HIS A 145 -5.37 -12.23 -2.95
C HIS A 145 -4.34 -12.99 -2.10
N VAL A 146 -4.66 -14.24 -1.78
CA VAL A 146 -3.76 -15.17 -1.09
C VAL A 146 -3.43 -16.30 -2.06
N PHE A 147 -2.16 -16.46 -2.38
CA PHE A 147 -1.65 -17.56 -3.18
C PHE A 147 -0.68 -18.39 -2.34
N GLU A 148 -1.12 -19.54 -1.84
CA GLU A 148 -0.31 -20.39 -0.96
C GLU A 148 1.03 -20.80 -1.60
N ARG A 149 1.08 -20.91 -2.92
CA ARG A 149 2.25 -21.34 -3.70
C ARG A 149 2.49 -20.52 -4.96
N GLY A 150 1.93 -19.32 -4.98
CA GLY A 150 1.93 -18.49 -6.18
C GLY A 150 0.99 -19.00 -7.29
N LYS A 151 0.89 -18.21 -8.35
CA LYS A 151 0.16 -18.56 -9.59
C LYS A 151 1.04 -18.25 -10.78
N GLU A 152 1.33 -19.24 -11.64
CA GLU A 152 2.12 -19.02 -12.84
C GLU A 152 1.25 -18.61 -14.02
N VAL A 153 1.64 -17.54 -14.72
CA VAL A 153 1.02 -17.06 -15.96
C VAL A 153 2.14 -16.77 -16.96
N ASN A 154 2.15 -17.46 -18.08
CA ASN A 154 3.16 -17.33 -19.15
C ASN A 154 4.63 -17.37 -18.66
N GLY A 155 4.91 -18.20 -17.67
CA GLY A 155 6.24 -18.31 -17.08
C GLY A 155 6.55 -17.24 -16.02
N VAL A 156 5.68 -16.28 -15.76
CA VAL A 156 5.79 -15.30 -14.67
C VAL A 156 5.09 -15.82 -13.43
N LEU A 157 5.77 -15.82 -12.29
CA LEU A 157 5.17 -16.20 -11.01
C LEU A 157 4.49 -15.00 -10.35
N LEU A 158 3.17 -15.08 -10.13
CA LEU A 158 2.40 -14.11 -9.35
C LEU A 158 2.33 -14.58 -7.91
N THR A 159 2.64 -13.69 -6.96
CA THR A 159 2.52 -13.95 -5.52
C THR A 159 1.51 -13.00 -4.88
N GLY A 160 0.95 -13.39 -3.74
CA GLY A 160 -0.01 -12.55 -3.02
C GLY A 160 -0.16 -13.02 -1.58
N GLY A 161 0.20 -12.15 -0.63
CA GLY A 161 0.21 -12.43 0.82
C GLY A 161 -1.04 -11.94 1.57
N GLY A 162 -2.15 -11.67 0.88
CA GLY A 162 -3.38 -11.23 1.52
C GLY A 162 -3.30 -9.81 2.08
N LYS A 163 -3.77 -9.60 3.31
CA LYS A 163 -3.80 -8.31 3.99
C LYS A 163 -3.54 -8.46 5.50
N PHE A 164 -3.36 -7.32 6.17
CA PHE A 164 -3.20 -7.21 7.62
C PHE A 164 -1.98 -7.95 8.20
N GLY A 165 -0.99 -8.27 7.37
CA GLY A 165 0.18 -9.03 7.83
C GLY A 165 -0.16 -10.45 8.29
N GLN A 166 -1.19 -11.10 7.73
CA GLN A 166 -1.53 -12.48 8.05
C GLN A 166 -0.46 -13.46 7.58
N TYR A 167 0.18 -13.14 6.45
CA TYR A 167 1.19 -14.00 5.83
C TYR A 167 2.46 -13.22 5.49
N ILE A 168 3.57 -13.93 5.53
CA ILE A 168 4.85 -13.51 4.93
C ILE A 168 5.11 -14.44 3.75
N GLY A 169 5.33 -13.87 2.56
CA GLY A 169 5.75 -14.62 1.38
C GLY A 169 7.26 -14.95 1.45
N HIS A 170 7.61 -16.20 1.22
CA HIS A 170 8.98 -16.66 1.09
C HIS A 170 9.21 -17.20 -0.32
N LEU A 171 9.86 -16.40 -1.15
CA LEU A 171 10.17 -16.76 -2.53
C LEU A 171 11.57 -17.34 -2.64
N THR A 172 11.69 -18.54 -3.19
CA THR A 172 12.95 -19.17 -3.57
C THR A 172 13.13 -19.14 -5.09
N ILE A 173 14.21 -18.53 -5.56
CA ILE A 173 14.58 -18.53 -6.97
C ILE A 173 15.90 -19.30 -7.16
N VAL A 174 15.86 -20.33 -7.99
CA VAL A 174 17.08 -21.05 -8.43
C VAL A 174 17.50 -20.48 -9.78
N PHE A 175 18.71 -19.97 -9.83
CA PHE A 175 19.27 -19.27 -10.98
C PHE A 175 20.58 -19.91 -11.43
N ASN A 176 20.73 -20.09 -12.76
CA ASN A 176 21.98 -20.59 -13.37
C ASN A 176 22.78 -19.43 -13.95
N ARG A 177 23.98 -19.20 -13.41
CA ARG A 177 24.91 -18.15 -13.87
C ARG A 177 25.53 -18.39 -15.23
N ASP A 178 25.66 -19.64 -15.64
CA ASP A 178 26.35 -20.00 -16.86
C ASP A 178 25.46 -19.88 -18.12
N GLY A 179 24.50 -18.93 -18.09
CA GLY A 179 23.65 -18.57 -19.24
C GLY A 179 22.30 -19.24 -19.30
N GLY A 180 21.88 -19.95 -18.23
CA GLY A 180 20.58 -20.64 -18.18
C GLY A 180 19.42 -19.84 -17.61
N GLY A 181 19.67 -18.65 -17.02
CA GLY A 181 18.62 -17.82 -16.40
C GLY A 181 17.96 -18.49 -15.18
N VAL A 182 16.73 -18.08 -14.88
CA VAL A 182 15.94 -18.64 -13.78
C VAL A 182 15.47 -20.05 -14.13
N ILE A 183 15.84 -21.02 -13.28
CA ILE A 183 15.52 -22.45 -13.47
C ILE A 183 14.25 -22.84 -12.73
N LYS A 184 14.05 -22.28 -11.54
CA LYS A 184 12.95 -22.65 -10.65
C LYS A 184 12.54 -21.45 -9.81
N LYS A 185 11.24 -21.31 -9.58
CA LYS A 185 10.61 -20.34 -8.68
C LYS A 185 9.65 -21.10 -7.78
N GLU A 186 9.75 -20.89 -6.48
CA GLU A 186 8.85 -21.49 -5.48
C GLU A 186 8.44 -20.41 -4.50
N ASP A 187 7.14 -20.19 -4.37
CA ASP A 187 6.55 -19.32 -3.38
C ASP A 187 5.90 -20.13 -2.27
N GLU A 188 6.11 -19.71 -1.03
CA GLU A 188 5.51 -20.29 0.17
C GLU A 188 5.04 -19.17 1.07
N LEU A 189 3.80 -19.28 1.55
CA LEU A 189 3.26 -18.36 2.55
C LEU A 189 3.44 -18.92 3.95
N LEU A 190 4.08 -18.13 4.80
CA LEU A 190 4.22 -18.38 6.23
C LEU A 190 3.08 -17.65 6.96
N GLU A 191 2.16 -18.40 7.56
CA GLU A 191 1.08 -17.83 8.37
C GLU A 191 1.64 -17.35 9.71
N LEU A 192 1.57 -16.03 9.97
CA LEU A 192 2.16 -15.42 11.17
C LEU A 192 1.56 -15.95 12.47
N ALA A 193 0.25 -16.26 12.46
CA ALA A 193 -0.43 -16.83 13.64
C ALA A 193 0.11 -18.20 14.08
N LEU A 194 0.78 -18.94 13.18
CA LEU A 194 1.36 -20.24 13.44
C LEU A 194 2.84 -20.18 13.85
N LEU A 195 3.47 -19.01 13.70
CA LEU A 195 4.86 -18.83 14.09
C LEU A 195 4.98 -18.70 15.61
N PRO A 196 6.06 -19.21 16.21
CA PRO A 196 6.30 -19.02 17.65
C PRO A 196 6.47 -17.54 17.97
N ALA A 197 5.84 -17.07 19.05
CA ALA A 197 5.96 -15.70 19.51
C ALA A 197 7.43 -15.37 19.79
N VAL A 198 7.88 -14.19 19.35
CA VAL A 198 9.24 -13.70 19.64
C VAL A 198 9.29 -13.10 21.04
N PRO A 199 10.43 -13.22 21.75
CA PRO A 199 10.58 -12.58 23.05
C PRO A 199 10.27 -11.07 22.98
N LYS A 200 9.45 -10.58 23.92
CA LYS A 200 8.99 -9.18 24.02
C LYS A 200 8.02 -8.70 22.94
N GLU A 201 7.50 -9.57 22.07
CA GLU A 201 6.51 -9.19 21.06
C GLU A 201 5.30 -8.50 21.68
N HIS A 202 4.69 -9.10 22.71
CA HIS A 202 3.55 -8.50 23.41
C HIS A 202 3.88 -7.15 24.06
N GLU A 203 5.09 -7.00 24.61
CA GLU A 203 5.54 -5.74 25.19
C GLU A 203 5.67 -4.66 24.12
N PHE A 204 6.27 -4.99 22.98
CA PHE A 204 6.41 -4.10 21.84
C PHE A 204 5.05 -3.63 21.28
N ILE A 205 4.13 -4.57 21.03
CA ILE A 205 2.77 -4.26 20.57
C ILE A 205 2.05 -3.38 21.60
N HIS A 206 2.17 -3.70 22.89
CA HIS A 206 1.55 -2.90 23.95
C HIS A 206 2.09 -1.48 23.98
N GLN A 207 3.40 -1.28 23.84
CA GLN A 207 4.03 0.04 23.79
C GLN A 207 3.52 0.86 22.60
N LEU A 208 3.40 0.28 21.42
CA LEU A 208 2.83 0.94 20.24
C LEU A 208 1.38 1.37 20.49
N HIS A 209 0.56 0.51 21.11
CA HIS A 209 -0.83 0.85 21.45
C HIS A 209 -0.90 1.99 22.48
N VAL A 210 -0.04 1.97 23.51
CA VAL A 210 0.02 3.05 24.51
C VAL A 210 0.39 4.38 23.87
N GLN A 211 1.39 4.38 22.99
CA GLN A 211 1.82 5.58 22.25
C GLN A 211 0.69 6.11 21.36
N ALA A 212 0.06 5.24 20.56
CA ALA A 212 -1.04 5.62 19.67
C ALA A 212 -2.23 6.20 20.46
N LYS A 213 -2.65 5.52 21.53
CA LYS A 213 -3.70 6.03 22.40
C LYS A 213 -3.31 7.35 23.07
N GLY A 214 -2.03 7.52 23.44
CA GLY A 214 -1.52 8.78 24.00
C GLY A 214 -1.70 9.96 23.03
N ILE A 215 -1.43 9.76 21.75
CA ILE A 215 -1.57 10.78 20.70
C ILE A 215 -3.04 11.08 20.38
N LEU A 216 -3.87 10.05 20.31
CA LEU A 216 -5.25 10.13 19.83
C LEU A 216 -6.30 10.42 20.92
N LYS A 217 -5.92 10.50 22.19
CA LYS A 217 -6.85 10.64 23.33
C LYS A 217 -7.41 12.04 23.56
N GLU A 218 -6.83 13.06 22.92
CA GLU A 218 -7.28 14.43 23.14
C GLU A 218 -8.73 14.62 22.66
N PRO A 219 -9.61 15.21 23.50
CA PRO A 219 -10.98 15.48 23.10
C PRO A 219 -11.00 16.61 22.06
N LEU A 220 -11.67 16.36 20.94
CA LEU A 220 -11.82 17.32 19.85
C LEU A 220 -13.09 18.18 20.04
N PHE A 221 -14.20 17.54 20.41
CA PHE A 221 -15.48 18.19 20.67
C PHE A 221 -16.38 17.31 21.54
N GLN A 222 -17.54 17.83 21.92
CA GLN A 222 -18.54 17.12 22.70
C GLN A 222 -19.85 16.98 21.92
N ILE A 223 -20.46 15.80 21.98
CA ILE A 223 -21.80 15.54 21.45
C ILE A 223 -22.77 15.14 22.59
N TYR A 224 -24.03 15.54 22.44
CA TYR A 224 -25.02 15.38 23.49
C TYR A 224 -25.99 14.22 23.27
N LYS A 225 -25.87 13.54 22.15
CA LYS A 225 -26.60 12.30 21.81
C LYS A 225 -25.75 11.37 21.04
N THR A 226 -26.03 10.06 21.10
CA THR A 226 -25.41 9.06 20.24
C THR A 226 -25.97 9.16 18.83
N TYR A 227 -25.06 9.09 17.84
CA TYR A 227 -25.40 8.97 16.42
C TYR A 227 -25.17 7.54 16.00
N THR A 228 -26.26 6.76 15.88
CA THR A 228 -26.22 5.37 15.46
C THR A 228 -25.92 5.24 13.97
N LYS A 229 -25.24 4.15 13.59
CA LYS A 229 -25.02 3.80 12.20
C LYS A 229 -25.98 2.70 11.77
N GLU A 230 -26.51 2.83 10.56
CA GLU A 230 -27.30 1.80 9.89
C GLU A 230 -26.88 1.73 8.43
N TRP A 231 -26.72 0.52 7.88
CA TRP A 231 -26.23 0.38 6.51
C TRP A 231 -27.36 0.35 5.46
N PHE A 232 -28.52 -0.18 5.85
CA PHE A 232 -29.63 -0.41 4.92
C PHE A 232 -30.90 0.37 5.28
N HIS A 233 -30.85 1.16 6.33
CA HIS A 233 -31.96 1.98 6.82
C HIS A 233 -31.51 3.40 7.15
N TYR A 234 -32.43 4.23 7.59
CA TYR A 234 -32.09 5.58 8.05
C TYR A 234 -31.03 5.55 9.16
N SER A 235 -29.96 6.29 8.93
CA SER A 235 -28.82 6.37 9.84
C SER A 235 -28.61 7.82 10.30
N PRO A 236 -28.81 8.12 11.61
CA PRO A 236 -28.51 9.45 12.15
C PRO A 236 -27.05 9.89 11.92
N LEU A 237 -26.10 8.94 11.91
CA LEU A 237 -24.71 9.24 11.63
C LEU A 237 -24.49 9.63 10.17
N SER A 238 -25.11 8.90 9.24
CA SER A 238 -25.05 9.23 7.81
C SER A 238 -25.69 10.58 7.51
N ASP A 239 -26.81 10.90 8.15
CA ASP A 239 -27.48 12.20 7.99
C ASP A 239 -26.62 13.37 8.53
N LEU A 240 -25.99 13.17 9.70
CA LEU A 240 -25.03 14.14 10.23
C LEU A 240 -23.87 14.37 9.27
N PHE A 241 -23.28 13.29 8.76
CA PHE A 241 -22.13 13.36 7.88
C PHE A 241 -22.47 13.98 6.53
N ALA A 242 -23.65 13.66 5.96
CA ALA A 242 -24.14 14.30 4.74
C ALA A 242 -24.25 15.82 4.90
N LYS A 243 -24.83 16.29 6.02
CA LYS A 243 -24.92 17.72 6.32
C LYS A 243 -23.55 18.37 6.43
N MET A 244 -22.61 17.71 7.12
CA MET A 244 -21.25 18.23 7.25
C MET A 244 -20.54 18.35 5.89
N ILE A 245 -20.71 17.37 4.98
CA ILE A 245 -20.15 17.44 3.62
C ILE A 245 -20.79 18.63 2.86
N ILE A 246 -22.13 18.75 2.86
CA ILE A 246 -22.84 19.83 2.18
C ILE A 246 -22.35 21.19 2.69
N ASP A 247 -22.28 21.36 4.03
CA ASP A 247 -21.83 22.61 4.63
C ASP A 247 -20.36 22.93 4.32
N TYR A 248 -19.50 21.90 4.26
CA TYR A 248 -18.06 22.07 3.98
C TYR A 248 -17.76 22.37 2.52
N THR A 249 -18.50 21.74 1.60
CA THR A 249 -18.25 21.84 0.15
C THR A 249 -19.13 22.88 -0.56
N ASP A 250 -20.09 23.49 0.14
CA ASP A 250 -21.14 24.35 -0.43
C ASP A 250 -21.92 23.64 -1.57
N ALA A 251 -22.17 22.34 -1.38
CA ALA A 251 -22.86 21.51 -2.36
C ALA A 251 -24.37 21.44 -2.06
N ASP A 252 -25.18 21.19 -3.08
CA ASP A 252 -26.63 21.00 -2.92
C ASP A 252 -27.00 19.63 -2.34
N ILE A 253 -26.19 18.61 -2.61
CA ILE A 253 -26.41 17.23 -2.18
C ILE A 253 -25.08 16.55 -1.80
N ALA A 254 -25.16 15.58 -0.88
CA ALA A 254 -24.05 14.66 -0.58
C ALA A 254 -24.48 13.22 -0.84
N MET A 255 -23.55 12.43 -1.42
CA MET A 255 -23.76 11.01 -1.67
C MET A 255 -22.48 10.24 -1.33
N PHE A 256 -22.60 9.22 -0.52
CA PHE A 256 -21.49 8.34 -0.12
C PHE A 256 -22.00 6.96 0.30
N ASN A 257 -21.09 6.00 0.41
CA ASN A 257 -21.42 4.65 0.87
C ASN A 257 -21.50 4.63 2.41
N ALA A 258 -22.67 4.30 2.99
CA ALA A 258 -22.86 4.20 4.44
C ALA A 258 -21.97 3.14 5.12
N GLY A 259 -21.43 2.18 4.35
CA GLY A 259 -20.48 1.17 4.83
C GLY A 259 -19.13 1.72 5.29
N ILE A 260 -18.83 2.99 5.04
CA ILE A 260 -17.61 3.65 5.55
C ILE A 260 -17.58 3.77 7.07
N PHE A 261 -18.75 3.81 7.73
CA PHE A 261 -18.82 3.91 9.18
C PHE A 261 -18.69 2.54 9.84
N MET A 262 -17.64 2.34 10.63
CA MET A 262 -17.39 1.07 11.33
C MET A 262 -18.06 1.01 12.71
N LYS A 263 -18.24 2.17 13.38
CA LYS A 263 -18.86 2.30 14.71
C LYS A 263 -19.84 3.46 14.76
N PRO A 264 -20.83 3.46 15.70
CA PRO A 264 -21.57 4.66 16.03
C PRO A 264 -20.68 5.73 16.66
N LEU A 265 -21.12 6.96 16.66
CA LEU A 265 -20.49 8.05 17.42
C LEU A 265 -21.25 8.24 18.73
N GLU A 266 -20.62 7.84 19.83
CA GLU A 266 -21.27 7.80 21.14
C GLU A 266 -21.35 9.18 21.82
N LYS A 267 -22.45 9.42 22.56
CA LYS A 267 -22.60 10.62 23.38
C LYS A 267 -21.43 10.80 24.34
N GLY A 268 -20.88 12.00 24.38
CA GLY A 268 -19.76 12.35 25.27
C GLY A 268 -18.74 13.21 24.57
N TYR A 269 -17.54 13.23 25.11
CA TYR A 269 -16.38 13.81 24.44
C TYR A 269 -15.91 12.88 23.34
N VAL A 270 -15.73 13.42 22.16
CA VAL A 270 -15.23 12.70 20.98
C VAL A 270 -13.75 13.00 20.82
N THR A 271 -12.96 11.96 20.76
CA THR A 271 -11.51 12.03 20.58
C THR A 271 -11.12 11.72 19.13
N ALA A 272 -9.87 12.00 18.77
CA ALA A 272 -9.33 11.57 17.47
C ALA A 272 -9.35 10.04 17.31
N ALA A 273 -9.21 9.28 18.41
CA ALA A 273 -9.36 7.82 18.40
C ALA A 273 -10.77 7.40 18.03
N ASP A 274 -11.81 8.03 18.63
CA ASP A 274 -13.20 7.71 18.31
C ASP A 274 -13.52 7.96 16.83
N LEU A 275 -13.05 9.09 16.28
CA LEU A 275 -13.21 9.40 14.87
C LEU A 275 -12.48 8.38 13.97
N HIS A 276 -11.25 8.03 14.32
CA HIS A 276 -10.47 7.05 13.55
C HIS A 276 -11.10 5.64 13.59
N GLU A 277 -11.65 5.22 14.72
CA GLU A 277 -12.36 3.95 14.85
C GLU A 277 -13.73 3.97 14.16
N MET A 278 -14.42 5.11 14.16
CA MET A 278 -15.70 5.28 13.46
C MET A 278 -15.49 5.30 11.93
N LEU A 279 -14.49 6.02 11.47
CA LEU A 279 -14.20 6.26 10.05
C LEU A 279 -12.71 6.03 9.78
N PRO A 280 -12.26 4.74 9.73
CA PRO A 280 -10.85 4.41 9.55
C PRO A 280 -10.36 4.62 8.11
N HIS A 281 -11.28 4.75 7.16
CA HIS A 281 -10.94 4.94 5.75
C HIS A 281 -10.70 6.42 5.45
N PRO A 282 -9.65 6.75 4.70
CA PRO A 282 -9.45 8.09 4.21
C PRO A 282 -10.58 8.47 3.26
N ILE A 283 -11.12 9.67 3.45
CA ILE A 283 -12.10 10.25 2.53
C ILE A 283 -11.44 11.44 1.87
N ASN A 284 -11.34 11.36 0.56
CA ASN A 284 -10.99 12.50 -0.27
C ASN A 284 -12.29 13.19 -0.69
N LEU A 285 -12.49 14.39 -0.24
CA LEU A 285 -13.63 15.25 -0.57
C LEU A 285 -13.30 16.09 -1.79
#